data_5c7faa88e6b1f039ab01a84a76bd899c
#
_entry.id   5c7faa88e6b1f039ab01a84a76bd899c
#
_cell.length_a   1.000
_cell.length_b   1.000
_cell.length_c   1.000
_cell.angle_alpha   90.00
_cell.angle_beta   90.00
_cell.angle_gamma   90.00
#
_symmetry.space_group_name_H-M   'P 1'
#
loop_
_entity.id
_entity.type
_entity.pdbx_description
1 polymer ?
#
loop_
_entity_poly.entity_id
_entity_poly.type
_entity_poly.pdbx_seq_one_letter_code
_entity_poly.pdbx_strand_id
1 'polypeptide(L)'
;MKTKVIVLFLLGFIPAFAQDIPTSKTEQNMDRIERCKKNYTELFGGEALTGQGTDPEMMDILQKFIFGEVFRTGDLDKKTRELITCTILATMQTLPQLNAHAKAALNVGV
;
A
#
# COMPACT_ATOMS: atom_id res chain seq x y z
N MET A 1 36.93 50.81 -9.25
CA MET A 1 35.95 50.28 -8.27
C MET A 1 35.43 48.93 -8.76
N LYS A 2 35.80 47.86 -8.13
CA LYS A 2 35.34 46.51 -8.51
C LYS A 2 34.17 46.12 -7.61
N THR A 3 32.96 46.16 -8.15
CA THR A 3 31.73 45.77 -7.44
C THR A 3 31.66 44.24 -7.38
N LYS A 4 31.84 43.65 -6.19
CA LYS A 4 31.64 42.22 -5.95
C LYS A 4 30.16 41.98 -5.78
N VAL A 5 29.54 41.29 -6.74
CA VAL A 5 28.18 40.77 -6.62
C VAL A 5 28.26 39.50 -5.78
N ILE A 6 27.74 39.58 -4.57
CA ILE A 6 27.58 38.42 -3.71
C ILE A 6 26.24 37.77 -4.08
N VAL A 7 26.27 36.63 -4.79
CA VAL A 7 25.09 35.79 -5.03
C VAL A 7 24.87 34.95 -3.79
N LEU A 8 23.88 35.35 -3.00
CA LEU A 8 23.46 34.60 -1.82
C LEU A 8 22.56 33.45 -2.30
N PHE A 9 23.13 32.24 -2.34
CA PHE A 9 22.35 31.01 -2.52
C PHE A 9 21.55 30.76 -1.24
N LEU A 10 20.29 31.17 -1.22
CA LEU A 10 19.30 30.68 -0.25
C LEU A 10 18.97 29.23 -0.59
N LEU A 11 19.74 28.30 -0.02
CA LEU A 11 19.34 26.91 0.09
C LEU A 11 18.10 26.86 0.98
N GLY A 12 16.94 26.86 0.35
CA GLY A 12 15.67 26.61 1.02
C GLY A 12 15.73 25.20 1.64
N PHE A 13 15.92 25.15 2.93
CA PHE A 13 15.76 23.95 3.75
C PHE A 13 14.25 23.65 3.73
N ILE A 14 13.82 22.76 2.84
CA ILE A 14 12.47 22.17 2.92
C ILE A 14 12.56 21.14 4.02
N PRO A 15 11.92 21.35 5.18
CA PRO A 15 11.83 20.27 6.16
C PRO A 15 11.02 19.17 5.50
N ALA A 16 11.66 18.03 5.24
CA ALA A 16 10.95 16.80 4.94
C ALA A 16 10.09 16.48 6.15
N PHE A 17 8.82 16.85 6.10
CA PHE A 17 7.82 16.30 7.01
C PHE A 17 7.61 14.83 6.62
N ALA A 18 8.60 13.99 6.93
CA ALA A 18 8.35 12.59 7.15
C ALA A 18 7.61 12.50 8.48
N GLN A 19 6.29 12.64 8.44
CA GLN A 19 5.48 12.24 9.57
C GLN A 19 5.59 10.72 9.63
N ASP A 20 6.35 10.23 10.62
CA ASP A 20 6.28 8.85 11.04
C ASP A 20 4.85 8.58 11.48
N ILE A 21 4.02 8.08 10.57
CA ILE A 21 2.73 7.50 10.94
C ILE A 21 3.10 6.26 11.75
N PRO A 22 2.70 6.17 13.01
CA PRO A 22 3.07 5.03 13.84
C PRO A 22 2.35 3.80 13.31
N THR A 23 3.00 3.07 12.40
CA THR A 23 2.71 1.66 12.22
C THR A 23 2.84 1.03 13.60
N SER A 24 1.76 0.42 14.09
CA SER A 24 1.77 -0.12 15.44
C SER A 24 3.02 -0.99 15.61
N LYS A 25 3.69 -0.90 16.77
CA LYS A 25 4.90 -1.70 17.05
C LYS A 25 4.68 -3.21 16.78
N THR A 26 3.44 -3.66 16.83
CA THR A 26 3.00 -5.02 16.52
C THR A 26 3.18 -5.34 15.03
N GLU A 27 2.87 -4.42 14.12
CA GLU A 27 3.02 -4.65 12.67
C GLU A 27 4.50 -4.63 12.21
N GLN A 28 5.35 -3.90 12.92
CA GLN A 28 6.79 -3.88 12.62
C GLN A 28 7.49 -5.22 12.94
N ASN A 29 6.98 -5.98 13.92
CA ASN A 29 7.56 -7.26 14.35
C ASN A 29 6.95 -8.48 13.66
N MET A 30 5.87 -8.32 12.89
CA MET A 30 5.28 -9.41 12.10
C MET A 30 6.18 -9.78 10.93
N ASP A 31 6.32 -11.08 10.67
CA ASP A 31 6.97 -11.51 9.45
C ASP A 31 6.10 -11.23 8.19
N ARG A 32 6.69 -11.39 7.03
CA ARG A 32 6.05 -11.11 5.74
C ARG A 32 4.80 -11.97 5.50
N ILE A 33 4.84 -13.23 5.92
CA ILE A 33 3.75 -14.19 5.72
C ILE A 33 2.59 -13.86 6.64
N GLU A 34 2.86 -13.56 7.90
CA GLU A 34 1.85 -13.15 8.87
C GLU A 34 1.15 -11.86 8.44
N ARG A 35 1.91 -10.86 7.98
CA ARG A 35 1.33 -9.63 7.42
C ARG A 35 0.46 -9.90 6.20
N CYS A 36 0.92 -10.76 5.30
CA CYS A 36 0.15 -11.15 4.12
C CYS A 36 -1.21 -11.74 4.52
N LYS A 37 -1.21 -12.72 5.40
CA LYS A 37 -2.43 -13.37 5.88
C LYS A 37 -3.37 -12.37 6.56
N LYS A 38 -2.86 -11.56 7.47
CA LYS A 38 -3.65 -10.53 8.17
C LYS A 38 -4.30 -9.57 7.19
N ASN A 39 -3.52 -8.94 6.33
CA ASN A 39 -4.03 -7.93 5.41
C ASN A 39 -5.03 -8.52 4.41
N TYR A 40 -4.76 -9.70 3.89
CA TYR A 40 -5.66 -10.40 2.96
C TYR A 40 -7.00 -10.73 3.61
N THR A 41 -6.99 -11.30 4.82
CA THR A 41 -8.22 -11.64 5.55
C THR A 41 -9.05 -10.40 5.89
N GLU A 42 -8.42 -9.31 6.30
CA GLU A 42 -9.12 -8.06 6.58
C GLU A 42 -9.80 -7.46 5.34
N LEU A 43 -9.16 -7.57 4.18
CA LEU A 43 -9.67 -7.04 2.92
C LEU A 43 -10.75 -7.94 2.31
N PHE A 44 -10.47 -9.23 2.19
CA PHE A 44 -11.30 -10.14 1.38
C PHE A 44 -12.10 -11.16 2.20
N GLY A 45 -11.87 -11.24 3.50
CA GLY A 45 -12.61 -12.15 4.41
C GLY A 45 -12.23 -13.62 4.27
N GLY A 46 -11.23 -13.97 3.46
CA GLY A 46 -10.79 -15.33 3.20
C GLY A 46 -9.36 -15.60 3.63
N GLU A 47 -8.85 -16.79 3.34
CA GLU A 47 -7.48 -17.20 3.63
C GLU A 47 -6.54 -16.82 2.47
N ALA A 48 -5.37 -16.30 2.81
CA ALA A 48 -4.28 -16.07 1.87
C ALA A 48 -3.43 -17.34 1.69
N LEU A 49 -2.68 -17.38 0.58
CA LEU A 49 -1.66 -18.39 0.32
C LEU A 49 -2.25 -19.83 0.31
N THR A 50 -3.39 -19.98 -0.35
CA THR A 50 -4.12 -21.24 -0.39
C THR A 50 -3.58 -22.22 -1.44
N GLY A 51 -2.66 -21.78 -2.30
CA GLY A 51 -2.16 -22.62 -3.41
C GLY A 51 -3.22 -22.94 -4.46
N GLN A 52 -4.27 -22.12 -4.58
CA GLN A 52 -5.37 -22.29 -5.53
C GLN A 52 -5.31 -21.29 -6.67
N GLY A 53 -6.02 -21.59 -7.74
CA GLY A 53 -6.12 -20.75 -8.92
C GLY A 53 -5.44 -21.35 -10.15
N THR A 54 -5.42 -20.61 -11.24
CA THR A 54 -4.84 -21.04 -12.52
C THR A 54 -3.31 -21.16 -12.47
N ASP A 55 -2.67 -20.29 -11.67
CA ASP A 55 -1.23 -20.30 -11.41
C ASP A 55 -1.02 -20.08 -9.89
N PRO A 56 -1.08 -21.16 -9.10
CA PRO A 56 -1.00 -21.06 -7.64
C PRO A 56 0.30 -20.46 -7.12
N GLU A 57 1.43 -20.82 -7.74
CA GLU A 57 2.74 -20.33 -7.32
C GLU A 57 2.88 -18.81 -7.58
N MET A 58 2.43 -18.34 -8.72
CA MET A 58 2.42 -16.90 -9.03
C MET A 58 1.48 -16.15 -8.10
N MET A 59 0.30 -16.68 -7.83
CA MET A 59 -0.66 -16.06 -6.92
C MET A 59 -0.10 -15.93 -5.50
N ASP A 60 0.58 -16.95 -5.00
CA ASP A 60 1.22 -16.90 -3.68
C ASP A 60 2.36 -15.86 -3.63
N ILE A 61 3.16 -15.76 -4.69
CA ILE A 61 4.20 -14.72 -4.80
C ILE A 61 3.58 -13.33 -4.79
N LEU A 62 2.54 -13.09 -5.60
CA LEU A 62 1.83 -11.81 -5.66
C LEU A 62 1.19 -11.44 -4.33
N GLN A 63 0.53 -12.37 -3.67
CA GLN A 63 -0.09 -12.11 -2.37
C GLN A 63 0.95 -11.75 -1.30
N LYS A 64 2.06 -12.49 -1.21
CA LYS A 64 3.16 -12.18 -0.30
C LYS A 64 3.76 -10.80 -0.56
N PHE A 65 3.93 -10.45 -1.83
CA PHE A 65 4.47 -9.16 -2.23
C PHE A 65 3.49 -8.02 -1.92
N ILE A 66 2.25 -8.12 -2.40
CA ILE A 66 1.27 -7.04 -2.26
C ILE A 66 0.88 -6.85 -0.79
N PHE A 67 0.38 -7.90 -0.14
CA PHE A 67 -0.20 -7.78 1.20
C PHE A 67 0.85 -7.91 2.32
N GLY A 68 2.00 -8.51 2.04
CA GLY A 68 3.10 -8.65 3.00
C GLY A 68 4.12 -7.52 2.97
N GLU A 69 4.32 -6.87 1.80
CA GLU A 69 5.32 -5.82 1.62
C GLU A 69 4.71 -4.47 1.22
N VAL A 70 3.97 -4.41 0.09
CA VAL A 70 3.45 -3.15 -0.46
C VAL A 70 2.50 -2.49 0.53
N PHE A 71 1.62 -3.24 1.18
CA PHE A 71 0.69 -2.71 2.19
C PHE A 71 1.37 -2.16 3.45
N ARG A 72 2.62 -2.48 3.68
CA ARG A 72 3.46 -1.93 4.75
C ARG A 72 4.21 -0.67 4.31
N THR A 73 4.44 -0.49 3.01
CA THR A 73 5.32 0.54 2.47
C THR A 73 4.55 1.86 2.28
N GLY A 74 5.14 2.96 2.74
CA GLY A 74 4.56 4.31 2.63
C GLY A 74 3.45 4.55 3.66
N ASP A 75 2.78 5.70 3.52
CA ASP A 75 1.92 6.28 4.55
C ASP A 75 0.42 6.14 4.24
N LEU A 76 0.06 5.43 3.16
CA LEU A 76 -1.34 5.22 2.81
C LEU A 76 -1.98 4.13 3.67
N ASP A 77 -3.08 4.45 4.32
CA ASP A 77 -3.90 3.47 5.01
C ASP A 77 -4.65 2.54 4.03
N LYS A 78 -5.19 1.44 4.54
CA LYS A 78 -5.88 0.43 3.73
C LYS A 78 -7.10 0.99 2.99
N LYS A 79 -7.85 1.86 3.64
CA LYS A 79 -9.03 2.51 3.07
C LYS A 79 -8.67 3.35 1.85
N THR A 80 -7.67 4.21 1.97
CA THR A 80 -7.18 5.04 0.87
C THR A 80 -6.61 4.18 -0.27
N ARG A 81 -5.87 3.10 0.06
CA ARG A 81 -5.36 2.16 -0.95
C ARG A 81 -6.49 1.52 -1.75
N GLU A 82 -7.54 1.03 -1.07
CA GLU A 82 -8.67 0.41 -1.76
C GLU A 82 -9.46 1.41 -2.61
N LEU A 83 -9.63 2.67 -2.16
CA LEU A 83 -10.24 3.72 -2.98
C LEU A 83 -9.45 3.99 -4.27
N ILE A 84 -8.13 4.09 -4.17
CA ILE A 84 -7.25 4.26 -5.32
C ILE A 84 -7.36 3.05 -6.26
N THR A 85 -7.30 1.85 -5.69
CA THR A 85 -7.41 0.59 -6.46
C THR A 85 -8.74 0.50 -7.19
N CYS A 86 -9.86 0.78 -6.52
CA CYS A 86 -11.19 0.79 -7.15
C CYS A 86 -11.27 1.83 -8.28
N THR A 87 -10.69 3.02 -8.09
CA THR A 87 -10.66 4.06 -9.12
C THR A 87 -9.90 3.60 -10.36
N ILE A 88 -8.73 2.98 -10.17
CA ILE A 88 -7.91 2.46 -11.27
C ILE A 88 -8.65 1.32 -11.99
N LEU A 89 -9.19 0.35 -11.24
CA LEU A 89 -9.89 -0.80 -11.81
C LEU A 89 -11.17 -0.41 -12.56
N ALA A 90 -11.89 0.61 -12.08
CA ALA A 90 -13.04 1.18 -12.77
C ALA A 90 -12.63 1.84 -14.09
N THR A 91 -11.55 2.61 -14.07
CA THR A 91 -11.00 3.26 -15.28
C THR A 91 -10.53 2.23 -16.30
N MET A 92 -9.91 1.14 -15.85
CA MET A 92 -9.45 0.04 -16.69
C MET A 92 -10.57 -0.91 -17.12
N GLN A 93 -11.77 -0.76 -16.59
CA GLN A 93 -12.94 -1.62 -16.85
C GLN A 93 -12.70 -3.11 -16.50
N THR A 94 -11.85 -3.39 -15.53
CA THR A 94 -11.55 -4.73 -15.02
C THR A 94 -12.58 -5.17 -13.98
N LEU A 95 -13.80 -5.46 -14.44
CA LEU A 95 -14.97 -5.67 -13.59
C LEU A 95 -14.82 -6.78 -12.53
N PRO A 96 -14.24 -7.96 -12.81
CA PRO A 96 -14.07 -9.00 -11.80
C PRO A 96 -13.22 -8.53 -10.62
N GLN A 97 -12.10 -7.87 -10.89
CA GLN A 97 -11.21 -7.32 -9.86
C GLN A 97 -11.86 -6.14 -9.15
N LEU A 98 -12.55 -5.25 -9.88
CA LEU A 98 -13.27 -4.14 -9.27
C LEU A 98 -14.31 -4.63 -8.26
N ASN A 99 -15.07 -5.68 -8.58
CA ASN A 99 -16.06 -6.26 -7.66
C ASN A 99 -15.40 -6.77 -6.37
N ALA A 100 -14.26 -7.45 -6.47
CA ALA A 100 -13.52 -7.94 -5.31
C ALA A 100 -13.00 -6.78 -4.45
N HIS A 101 -12.36 -5.77 -5.06
CA HIS A 101 -11.81 -4.63 -4.35
C HIS A 101 -12.88 -3.68 -3.81
N ALA A 102 -14.03 -3.53 -4.45
CA ALA A 102 -15.15 -2.78 -3.90
C ALA A 102 -15.66 -3.41 -2.58
N LYS A 103 -15.74 -4.74 -2.49
CA LYS A 103 -16.07 -5.44 -1.25
C LYS A 103 -14.97 -5.24 -0.19
N ALA A 104 -13.70 -5.34 -0.60
CA ALA A 104 -12.57 -5.10 0.29
C ALA A 104 -12.57 -3.66 0.84
N ALA A 105 -12.89 -2.66 0.00
CA ALA A 105 -13.04 -1.28 0.42
C ALA A 105 -14.10 -1.12 1.53
N LEU A 106 -15.27 -1.76 1.37
CA LEU A 106 -16.30 -1.78 2.41
C LEU A 106 -15.81 -2.45 3.71
N ASN A 107 -15.08 -3.55 3.61
CA ASN A 107 -14.53 -4.25 4.78
C ASN A 107 -13.55 -3.41 5.58
N VAL A 108 -12.84 -2.47 4.95
CA VAL A 108 -11.92 -1.55 5.63
C VAL A 108 -12.51 -0.17 5.90
N GLY A 109 -13.80 0.01 5.71
CA GLY A 109 -14.57 1.17 6.16
C GLY A 109 -14.68 2.33 5.17
N VAL A 110 -14.64 2.05 3.88
CA VAL A 110 -14.98 3.02 2.83
C VAL A 110 -16.49 3.28 2.82
#